data_9bc855f50c8a9340a4f9cd83f4c40aa4
#
_entry.id   9bc855f50c8a9340a4f9cd83f4c40aa4
#
_cell.length_a   1.000
_cell.length_b   1.000
_cell.length_c   1.000
_cell.angle_alpha   90.00
_cell.angle_beta   90.00
_cell.angle_gamma   90.00
#
_symmetry.space_group_name_H-M   'P 1'
#
loop_
_entity.id
_entity.type
_entity.pdbx_description
1 polymer ?
#
loop_
_entity_poly.entity_id
_entity_poly.type
_entity_poly.pdbx_seq_one_letter_code
_entity_poly.pdbx_strand_id
1 'polypeptide(L)'
;IKKLLLIGWREWDDITPPAIPPRPADYAAPAPASYPAPINELLEWGDDLKRSHQFEGEAEYIQWKKYIPALTRMALDPGLLNGWLSEESSWAPWHAIHMLGELEAWESAPALAPLADLENDWLSDHLPHIWADMGVEVEPSLWMILENTSASTKQRGLAAQGLQMLAEDNEPVEVKVVGGFEKILQN
;
A
#
# COMPACT_ATOMS: atom_id res chain seq x y z
N ILE A 1 1.94 -24.74 -6.13
CA ILE A 1 2.20 -24.88 -4.68
C ILE A 1 2.97 -23.61 -4.29
N LYS A 2 2.24 -22.55 -3.89
CA LYS A 2 2.85 -21.33 -3.38
C LYS A 2 3.60 -21.70 -2.09
N LYS A 3 4.92 -21.58 -2.12
CA LYS A 3 5.74 -21.58 -0.92
C LYS A 3 5.35 -20.31 -0.16
N LEU A 4 4.62 -20.47 0.93
CA LEU A 4 4.50 -19.42 1.93
C LEU A 4 5.91 -19.12 2.45
N LEU A 5 6.55 -18.14 1.86
CA LEU A 5 7.66 -17.48 2.50
C LEU A 5 7.05 -16.67 3.65
N LEU A 6 7.08 -17.26 4.83
CA LEU A 6 7.04 -16.53 6.10
C LEU A 6 8.29 -15.64 6.12
N ILE A 7 8.25 -14.53 5.39
CA ILE A 7 9.16 -13.43 5.60
C ILE A 7 8.80 -12.92 6.99
N GLY A 8 9.76 -13.02 7.90
CA GLY A 8 9.58 -12.78 9.31
C GLY A 8 8.81 -11.48 9.56
N TRP A 9 7.59 -11.66 10.00
CA TRP A 9 6.80 -10.61 10.60
C TRP A 9 7.58 -10.12 11.81
N ARG A 10 8.32 -9.03 11.63
CA ARG A 10 8.88 -8.31 12.77
C ARG A 10 7.71 -7.79 13.59
N GLU A 11 7.80 -8.06 14.88
CA GLU A 11 6.85 -7.74 15.91
C GLU A 11 6.21 -6.38 15.69
N TRP A 12 4.91 -6.38 15.44
CA TRP A 12 4.07 -5.19 15.23
C TRP A 12 3.87 -4.39 16.52
N ASP A 13 4.50 -4.82 17.61
CA ASP A 13 4.24 -4.35 18.98
C ASP A 13 4.79 -2.94 19.28
N ASP A 14 5.57 -2.34 18.36
CA ASP A 14 6.25 -1.04 18.58
C ASP A 14 5.78 0.11 17.68
N ILE A 15 4.60 0.00 17.03
CA ILE A 15 4.10 1.12 16.22
C ILE A 15 3.51 2.18 17.14
N THR A 16 4.30 3.21 17.42
CA THR A 16 3.76 4.44 18.02
C THR A 16 2.99 5.20 16.94
N PRO A 17 1.66 5.37 17.08
CA PRO A 17 0.90 6.16 16.12
C PRO A 17 1.51 7.55 15.97
N PRO A 18 1.66 8.08 14.74
CA PRO A 18 2.11 9.45 14.56
C PRO A 18 1.14 10.42 15.24
N ALA A 19 1.66 11.56 15.72
CA ALA A 19 0.82 12.59 16.34
C ALA A 19 -0.29 13.02 15.36
N ILE A 20 -1.54 12.91 15.78
CA ILE A 20 -2.70 13.27 14.96
C ILE A 20 -2.67 14.78 14.68
N PRO A 21 -2.53 15.23 13.41
CA PRO A 21 -2.55 16.64 13.08
C PRO A 21 -3.96 17.24 13.36
N PRO A 22 -4.06 18.54 13.66
CA PRO A 22 -5.35 19.17 13.92
C PRO A 22 -6.26 19.08 12.69
N ARG A 23 -7.50 18.65 12.90
CA ARG A 23 -8.52 18.54 11.84
C ARG A 23 -8.82 19.92 11.26
N PRO A 24 -8.73 20.11 9.93
CA PRO A 24 -9.19 21.34 9.29
C PRO A 24 -10.66 21.63 9.57
N ALA A 25 -11.01 22.92 9.79
CA ALA A 25 -12.38 23.29 10.15
C ALA A 25 -13.40 23.02 9.01
N ASP A 26 -12.93 22.95 7.79
CA ASP A 26 -13.71 22.71 6.57
C ASP A 26 -13.67 21.23 6.11
N TYR A 27 -13.00 20.35 6.87
CA TYR A 27 -12.98 18.94 6.53
C TYR A 27 -14.36 18.29 6.72
N ALA A 28 -14.98 17.94 5.60
CA ALA A 28 -16.18 17.12 5.60
C ALA A 28 -15.76 15.65 5.68
N ALA A 29 -15.92 15.03 6.85
CA ALA A 29 -15.70 13.60 6.99
C ALA A 29 -16.52 12.85 5.93
N PRO A 30 -15.93 11.93 5.13
CA PRO A 30 -16.73 11.04 4.33
C PRO A 30 -17.69 10.31 5.26
N ALA A 31 -18.98 10.35 4.95
CA ALA A 31 -19.94 9.58 5.76
C ALA A 31 -19.52 8.10 5.70
N PRO A 32 -19.63 7.32 6.80
CA PRO A 32 -19.36 5.88 6.77
C PRO A 32 -20.10 5.16 5.64
N ALA A 33 -21.27 5.67 5.23
CA ALA A 33 -22.02 5.24 4.06
C ALA A 33 -21.32 5.50 2.70
N SER A 34 -20.19 6.19 2.65
CA SER A 34 -19.44 6.43 1.41
C SER A 34 -18.65 5.21 0.93
N TYR A 35 -18.46 4.19 1.78
CA TYR A 35 -17.83 2.94 1.43
C TYR A 35 -18.87 1.82 1.32
N PRO A 36 -18.88 1.05 0.20
CA PRO A 36 -19.84 -0.04 0.04
C PRO A 36 -19.49 -1.20 0.99
N ALA A 37 -20.51 -1.99 1.37
CA ALA A 37 -20.27 -3.26 2.03
C ALA A 37 -19.50 -4.21 1.06
N PRO A 38 -18.50 -4.98 1.54
CA PRO A 38 -18.01 -5.10 2.90
C PRO A 38 -16.92 -4.09 3.28
N ILE A 39 -16.50 -3.17 2.38
CA ILE A 39 -15.38 -2.24 2.60
C ILE A 39 -15.61 -1.35 3.84
N ASN A 40 -16.84 -0.97 4.12
CA ASN A 40 -17.18 -0.19 5.30
C ASN A 40 -16.84 -0.90 6.62
N GLU A 41 -16.72 -2.23 6.64
CA GLU A 41 -16.37 -3.00 7.83
C GLU A 41 -14.92 -2.74 8.29
N LEU A 42 -14.03 -2.37 7.34
CA LEU A 42 -12.64 -2.02 7.65
C LEU A 42 -12.54 -0.84 8.64
N LEU A 43 -13.57 0.01 8.71
CA LEU A 43 -13.63 1.13 9.66
C LEU A 43 -13.76 0.69 11.13
N GLU A 44 -14.15 -0.57 11.36
CA GLU A 44 -14.41 -1.16 12.67
C GLU A 44 -13.37 -2.21 13.07
N TRP A 45 -12.38 -2.51 12.19
CA TRP A 45 -11.40 -3.57 12.46
C TRP A 45 -10.30 -3.14 13.45
N GLY A 46 -10.12 -1.84 13.69
CA GLY A 46 -9.09 -1.33 14.60
C GLY A 46 -7.68 -1.78 14.16
N ASP A 47 -6.82 -2.06 15.13
CA ASP A 47 -5.41 -2.43 14.92
C ASP A 47 -5.15 -3.90 14.53
N ASP A 48 -6.20 -4.70 14.36
CA ASP A 48 -6.06 -6.11 13.98
C ASP A 48 -5.77 -6.28 12.47
N LEU A 49 -4.58 -5.88 12.05
CA LEU A 49 -4.13 -5.96 10.66
C LEU A 49 -4.10 -7.39 10.09
N LYS A 50 -4.13 -8.44 10.95
CA LYS A 50 -4.19 -9.83 10.49
C LYS A 50 -5.47 -10.14 9.71
N ARG A 51 -6.54 -9.38 9.95
CA ARG A 51 -7.80 -9.51 9.18
C ARG A 51 -7.64 -9.20 7.70
N SER A 52 -6.71 -8.30 7.33
CA SER A 52 -6.49 -7.91 5.94
C SER A 52 -5.87 -9.00 5.06
N HIS A 53 -5.39 -10.09 5.65
CA HIS A 53 -4.72 -11.19 4.96
C HIS A 53 -5.55 -12.49 4.89
N GLN A 54 -6.82 -12.43 5.22
CA GLN A 54 -7.65 -13.63 5.35
C GLN A 54 -8.72 -13.71 4.27
N PHE A 55 -8.31 -14.06 3.04
CA PHE A 55 -9.27 -14.54 2.05
C PHE A 55 -9.48 -16.05 2.22
N GLU A 56 -10.71 -16.47 2.50
CA GLU A 56 -11.08 -17.88 2.67
C GLU A 56 -11.16 -18.65 1.35
N GLY A 57 -10.26 -18.35 0.40
CA GLY A 57 -10.12 -19.05 -0.86
C GLY A 57 -10.32 -18.21 -2.10
N GLU A 58 -10.15 -18.84 -3.27
CA GLU A 58 -10.14 -18.19 -4.59
C GLU A 58 -11.44 -17.44 -4.92
N ALA A 59 -12.58 -17.98 -4.50
CA ALA A 59 -13.88 -17.36 -4.79
C ALA A 59 -14.05 -16.02 -4.06
N GLU A 60 -13.59 -15.95 -2.82
CA GLU A 60 -13.61 -14.71 -2.05
C GLU A 60 -12.61 -13.70 -2.62
N TYR A 61 -11.39 -14.12 -2.91
CA TYR A 61 -10.38 -13.30 -3.56
C TYR A 61 -10.91 -12.64 -4.85
N ILE A 62 -11.55 -13.42 -5.74
CA ILE A 62 -12.15 -12.90 -6.98
C ILE A 62 -13.26 -11.88 -6.66
N GLN A 63 -14.07 -12.15 -5.64
CA GLN A 63 -15.13 -11.24 -5.22
C GLN A 63 -14.59 -9.90 -4.75
N TRP A 64 -13.44 -9.89 -4.05
CA TRP A 64 -12.86 -8.66 -3.51
C TRP A 64 -12.22 -7.77 -4.59
N LYS A 65 -11.79 -8.33 -5.73
CA LYS A 65 -11.20 -7.53 -6.83
C LYS A 65 -12.10 -6.40 -7.35
N LYS A 66 -13.42 -6.56 -7.29
CA LYS A 66 -14.34 -5.48 -7.69
C LYS A 66 -14.30 -4.26 -6.76
N TYR A 67 -13.73 -4.41 -5.57
CA TYR A 67 -13.65 -3.34 -4.58
C TYR A 67 -12.30 -2.59 -4.61
N ILE A 68 -11.36 -2.96 -5.48
CA ILE A 68 -10.07 -2.28 -5.64
C ILE A 68 -10.22 -0.76 -5.71
N PRO A 69 -11.15 -0.17 -6.49
CA PRO A 69 -11.33 1.28 -6.50
C PRO A 69 -11.77 1.87 -5.15
N ALA A 70 -12.58 1.14 -4.39
CA ALA A 70 -13.04 1.59 -3.07
C ALA A 70 -11.93 1.46 -2.03
N LEU A 71 -11.13 0.39 -2.08
CA LEU A 71 -9.95 0.19 -1.24
C LEU A 71 -8.90 1.27 -1.53
N THR A 72 -8.61 1.55 -2.80
CA THR A 72 -7.67 2.62 -3.18
C THR A 72 -8.13 3.98 -2.64
N ARG A 73 -9.42 4.29 -2.73
CA ARG A 73 -9.98 5.52 -2.17
C ARG A 73 -9.85 5.56 -0.64
N MET A 74 -10.10 4.44 0.05
CA MET A 74 -9.97 4.34 1.51
C MET A 74 -8.50 4.50 1.95
N ALA A 75 -7.57 3.87 1.24
CA ALA A 75 -6.14 3.99 1.48
C ALA A 75 -5.63 5.45 1.40
N LEU A 76 -6.30 6.28 0.62
CA LEU A 76 -5.93 7.68 0.37
C LEU A 76 -6.83 8.70 1.08
N ASP A 77 -7.77 8.24 1.91
CA ASP A 77 -8.70 9.16 2.61
C ASP A 77 -7.97 9.97 3.68
N PRO A 78 -7.82 11.28 3.53
CA PRO A 78 -7.06 12.09 4.46
C PRO A 78 -7.68 12.14 5.85
N GLY A 79 -8.99 11.94 5.98
CA GLY A 79 -9.66 11.90 7.26
C GLY A 79 -9.35 10.65 8.07
N LEU A 80 -9.17 9.54 7.38
CA LEU A 80 -8.76 8.28 7.98
C LEU A 80 -7.25 8.29 8.28
N LEU A 81 -6.43 8.67 7.30
CA LEU A 81 -4.96 8.73 7.43
C LEU A 81 -4.50 9.65 8.58
N ASN A 82 -5.25 10.72 8.85
CA ASN A 82 -4.93 11.66 9.92
C ASN A 82 -5.66 11.34 11.25
N GLY A 83 -6.40 10.26 11.33
CA GLY A 83 -7.12 9.87 12.56
C GLY A 83 -8.20 10.86 13.00
N TRP A 84 -8.77 11.65 12.06
CA TRP A 84 -9.75 12.71 12.40
C TRP A 84 -11.15 12.18 12.71
N LEU A 85 -11.43 10.91 12.45
CA LEU A 85 -12.74 10.28 12.66
C LEU A 85 -12.81 9.55 14.00
N SER A 86 -12.12 8.45 14.15
CA SER A 86 -11.95 7.70 15.39
C SER A 86 -10.61 6.95 15.36
N GLU A 87 -10.19 6.46 16.53
CA GLU A 87 -8.97 5.65 16.64
C GLU A 87 -9.11 4.35 15.83
N GLU A 88 -10.24 3.64 15.94
CA GLU A 88 -10.48 2.40 15.21
C GLU A 88 -10.46 2.64 13.70
N SER A 89 -11.17 3.66 13.22
CA SER A 89 -11.26 3.95 11.78
C SER A 89 -9.96 4.46 11.18
N SER A 90 -9.02 4.96 11.99
CA SER A 90 -7.70 5.39 11.51
C SER A 90 -6.84 4.23 10.99
N TRP A 91 -7.19 3.00 11.34
CA TRP A 91 -6.54 1.79 10.82
C TRP A 91 -7.07 1.33 9.47
N ALA A 92 -8.23 1.80 9.06
CA ALA A 92 -8.85 1.38 7.79
C ALA A 92 -7.97 1.62 6.54
N PRO A 93 -7.20 2.72 6.40
CA PRO A 93 -6.25 2.89 5.29
C PRO A 93 -5.20 1.78 5.24
N TRP A 94 -4.70 1.35 6.40
CA TRP A 94 -3.69 0.30 6.51
C TRP A 94 -4.23 -1.05 6.06
N HIS A 95 -5.45 -1.40 6.49
CA HIS A 95 -6.16 -2.57 6.00
C HIS A 95 -6.35 -2.50 4.48
N ALA A 96 -6.78 -1.35 3.97
CA ALA A 96 -6.99 -1.17 2.54
C ALA A 96 -5.69 -1.32 1.73
N ILE A 97 -4.57 -0.77 2.21
CA ILE A 97 -3.26 -0.87 1.56
C ILE A 97 -2.80 -2.33 1.53
N HIS A 98 -2.91 -3.06 2.64
CA HIS A 98 -2.57 -4.48 2.69
C HIS A 98 -3.43 -5.31 1.75
N MET A 99 -4.75 -5.10 1.76
CA MET A 99 -5.65 -5.82 0.87
C MET A 99 -5.38 -5.53 -0.61
N LEU A 100 -4.91 -4.33 -0.95
CA LEU A 100 -4.50 -4.02 -2.33
C LEU A 100 -3.26 -4.84 -2.74
N GLY A 101 -2.31 -5.08 -1.83
CA GLY A 101 -1.19 -5.98 -2.06
C GLY A 101 -1.67 -7.41 -2.29
N GLU A 102 -2.45 -7.96 -1.35
CA GLU A 102 -2.99 -9.33 -1.42
C GLU A 102 -3.87 -9.59 -2.65
N LEU A 103 -4.58 -8.54 -3.14
CA LEU A 103 -5.42 -8.61 -4.33
C LEU A 103 -4.64 -8.44 -5.63
N GLU A 104 -3.31 -8.30 -5.55
CA GLU A 104 -2.46 -8.02 -6.71
C GLU A 104 -2.97 -6.82 -7.52
N ALA A 105 -3.38 -5.75 -6.79
CA ALA A 105 -4.01 -4.55 -7.37
C ALA A 105 -2.96 -3.57 -7.93
N TRP A 106 -2.11 -4.05 -8.85
CA TRP A 106 -0.97 -3.32 -9.40
C TRP A 106 -1.35 -1.96 -10.04
N GLU A 107 -2.57 -1.82 -10.57
CA GLU A 107 -3.07 -0.56 -11.12
C GLU A 107 -3.21 0.54 -10.05
N SER A 108 -3.28 0.16 -8.78
CA SER A 108 -3.37 1.10 -7.66
C SER A 108 -2.01 1.69 -7.26
N ALA A 109 -0.90 1.07 -7.64
CA ALA A 109 0.44 1.45 -7.19
C ALA A 109 0.79 2.94 -7.43
N PRO A 110 0.50 3.53 -8.61
CA PRO A 110 0.78 4.96 -8.82
C PRO A 110 -0.04 5.88 -7.92
N ALA A 111 -1.28 5.51 -7.60
CA ALA A 111 -2.13 6.28 -6.70
C ALA A 111 -1.63 6.24 -5.25
N LEU A 112 -1.00 5.15 -4.83
CA LEU A 112 -0.44 4.99 -3.49
C LEU A 112 0.91 5.71 -3.31
N ALA A 113 1.61 6.08 -4.38
CA ALA A 113 2.93 6.70 -4.30
C ALA A 113 3.00 7.95 -3.39
N PRO A 114 2.00 8.86 -3.36
CA PRO A 114 2.01 10.01 -2.46
C PRO A 114 2.01 9.64 -0.97
N LEU A 115 1.60 8.44 -0.59
CA LEU A 115 1.66 7.96 0.79
C LEU A 115 3.10 7.90 1.32
N ALA A 116 4.08 7.74 0.43
CA ALA A 116 5.50 7.79 0.78
C ALA A 116 5.91 9.11 1.44
N ASP A 117 5.23 10.21 1.15
CA ASP A 117 5.55 11.53 1.69
C ASP A 117 4.97 11.79 3.08
N LEU A 118 4.12 10.90 3.56
CA LEU A 118 3.65 10.95 4.94
C LEU A 118 4.82 10.66 5.88
N GLU A 119 4.88 11.41 6.99
CA GLU A 119 5.84 11.16 8.06
C GLU A 119 5.41 9.92 8.87
N ASN A 120 5.55 8.76 8.26
CA ASN A 120 5.12 7.50 8.83
C ASN A 120 6.16 6.42 8.48
N ASP A 121 6.89 5.94 9.49
CA ASP A 121 7.96 4.95 9.32
C ASP A 121 7.40 3.62 8.81
N TRP A 122 6.20 3.24 9.26
CA TRP A 122 5.53 2.03 8.79
C TRP A 122 5.35 2.02 7.26
N LEU A 123 4.85 3.13 6.69
CA LEU A 123 4.70 3.24 5.23
C LEU A 123 6.04 3.14 4.50
N SER A 124 7.08 3.76 5.07
CA SER A 124 8.41 3.71 4.48
C SER A 124 8.97 2.29 4.44
N ASP A 125 8.67 1.50 5.46
CA ASP A 125 9.15 0.13 5.59
C ASP A 125 8.30 -0.87 4.79
N HIS A 126 6.98 -0.66 4.70
CA HIS A 126 6.06 -1.67 4.17
C HIS A 126 5.60 -1.41 2.74
N LEU A 127 5.51 -0.15 2.29
CA LEU A 127 4.98 0.16 0.97
C LEU A 127 5.76 -0.52 -0.18
N PRO A 128 7.12 -0.63 -0.14
CA PRO A 128 7.86 -1.39 -1.15
C PRO A 128 7.50 -2.88 -1.18
N HIS A 129 7.28 -3.48 0.00
CA HIS A 129 6.86 -4.89 0.11
C HIS A 129 5.45 -5.09 -0.48
N ILE A 130 4.52 -4.19 -0.11
CA ILE A 130 3.14 -4.24 -0.62
C ILE A 130 3.12 -4.11 -2.14
N TRP A 131 3.95 -3.22 -2.72
CA TRP A 131 4.08 -3.14 -4.17
C TRP A 131 4.66 -4.43 -4.76
N ALA A 132 5.66 -5.06 -4.13
CA ALA A 132 6.19 -6.33 -4.58
C ALA A 132 5.14 -7.46 -4.50
N ASP A 133 4.29 -7.45 -3.46
CA ASP A 133 3.19 -8.41 -3.30
C ASP A 133 2.11 -8.27 -4.40
N MET A 134 2.01 -7.10 -5.04
CA MET A 134 1.12 -6.91 -6.21
C MET A 134 1.56 -7.70 -7.45
N GLY A 135 2.70 -8.38 -7.41
CA GLY A 135 3.20 -9.21 -8.49
C GLY A 135 3.99 -8.45 -9.55
N VAL A 136 4.48 -9.20 -10.56
CA VAL A 136 5.36 -8.64 -11.60
C VAL A 136 4.67 -7.59 -12.49
N GLU A 137 3.37 -7.58 -12.52
CA GLU A 137 2.56 -6.63 -13.27
C GLU A 137 2.70 -5.19 -12.76
N VAL A 138 3.17 -5.00 -11.53
CA VAL A 138 3.42 -3.66 -10.96
C VAL A 138 4.71 -3.01 -11.49
N GLU A 139 5.64 -3.80 -12.05
CA GLU A 139 6.96 -3.33 -12.54
C GLU A 139 6.88 -2.03 -13.36
N PRO A 140 6.01 -1.93 -14.40
CA PRO A 140 5.92 -0.71 -15.19
C PRO A 140 5.47 0.52 -14.38
N SER A 141 4.60 0.32 -13.40
CA SER A 141 4.13 1.39 -12.51
C SER A 141 5.24 1.90 -11.60
N LEU A 142 6.08 1.01 -11.08
CA LEU A 142 7.21 1.40 -10.24
C LEU A 142 8.28 2.16 -11.05
N TRP A 143 8.56 1.75 -12.29
CA TRP A 143 9.41 2.52 -13.19
C TRP A 143 8.85 3.92 -13.46
N MET A 144 7.54 4.02 -13.72
CA MET A 144 6.89 5.32 -13.94
C MET A 144 7.04 6.24 -12.72
N ILE A 145 6.90 5.73 -11.49
CA ILE A 145 7.10 6.51 -10.25
C ILE A 145 8.58 6.91 -10.12
N LEU A 146 9.52 5.99 -10.33
CA LEU A 146 10.95 6.22 -10.21
C LEU A 146 11.47 7.28 -11.20
N GLU A 147 11.01 7.22 -12.44
CA GLU A 147 11.42 8.13 -13.52
C GLU A 147 10.69 9.49 -13.48
N ASN A 148 9.61 9.60 -12.70
CA ASN A 148 8.87 10.85 -12.56
C ASN A 148 9.70 11.89 -11.79
N THR A 149 10.27 12.84 -12.52
CA THR A 149 11.08 13.93 -11.93
C THR A 149 10.27 14.89 -11.05
N SER A 150 8.94 14.87 -11.16
CA SER A 150 8.03 15.65 -10.29
C SER A 150 7.68 14.93 -8.99
N ALA A 151 7.95 13.62 -8.89
CA ALA A 151 7.78 12.86 -7.67
C ALA A 151 8.89 13.20 -6.65
N SER A 152 8.57 13.10 -5.37
CA SER A 152 9.55 13.33 -4.31
C SER A 152 10.68 12.28 -4.36
N THR A 153 11.82 12.62 -3.75
CA THR A 153 12.93 11.67 -3.61
C THR A 153 12.49 10.43 -2.83
N LYS A 154 11.59 10.58 -1.85
CA LYS A 154 11.07 9.48 -1.03
C LYS A 154 10.19 8.55 -1.86
N GLN A 155 9.25 9.08 -2.64
CA GLN A 155 8.42 8.29 -3.56
C GLN A 155 9.29 7.48 -4.54
N ARG A 156 10.25 8.14 -5.17
CA ARG A 156 11.18 7.51 -6.11
C ARG A 156 12.06 6.46 -5.45
N GLY A 157 12.54 6.74 -4.24
CA GLY A 157 13.36 5.81 -3.45
C GLY A 157 12.60 4.53 -3.09
N LEU A 158 11.35 4.66 -2.61
CA LEU A 158 10.52 3.49 -2.29
C LEU A 158 10.13 2.69 -3.54
N ALA A 159 9.90 3.35 -4.68
CA ALA A 159 9.67 2.66 -5.95
C ALA A 159 10.90 1.85 -6.40
N ALA A 160 12.12 2.40 -6.21
CA ALA A 160 13.36 1.67 -6.49
C ALA A 160 13.52 0.44 -5.57
N GLN A 161 13.16 0.55 -4.29
CA GLN A 161 13.16 -0.58 -3.36
C GLN A 161 12.13 -1.65 -3.78
N GLY A 162 10.92 -1.25 -4.16
CA GLY A 162 9.91 -2.18 -4.68
C GLY A 162 10.39 -2.95 -5.92
N LEU A 163 11.06 -2.26 -6.87
CA LEU A 163 11.69 -2.89 -8.03
C LEU A 163 12.78 -3.89 -7.62
N GLN A 164 13.60 -3.56 -6.62
CA GLN A 164 14.61 -4.47 -6.10
C GLN A 164 13.97 -5.73 -5.51
N MET A 165 12.93 -5.58 -4.70
CA MET A 165 12.22 -6.71 -4.09
C MET A 165 11.57 -7.63 -5.14
N LEU A 166 10.98 -7.06 -6.19
CA LEU A 166 10.46 -7.84 -7.32
C LEU A 166 11.56 -8.63 -8.05
N ALA A 167 12.77 -8.11 -8.07
CA ALA A 167 13.91 -8.73 -8.74
C ALA A 167 14.48 -9.92 -7.96
N GLU A 168 14.38 -9.93 -6.61
CA GLU A 168 15.02 -10.96 -5.75
C GLU A 168 14.57 -12.39 -6.08
N ASP A 169 13.31 -12.57 -6.46
CA ASP A 169 12.73 -13.88 -6.77
C ASP A 169 12.38 -14.05 -8.26
N ASN A 170 12.79 -13.13 -9.13
CA ASN A 170 12.40 -13.12 -10.54
C ASN A 170 13.55 -12.69 -11.47
N GLU A 171 14.34 -13.67 -11.96
CA GLU A 171 15.49 -13.44 -12.84
C GLU A 171 15.18 -12.55 -14.07
N PRO A 172 14.06 -12.73 -14.81
CA PRO A 172 13.69 -11.81 -15.89
C PRO A 172 13.51 -10.36 -15.45
N VAL A 173 12.97 -10.13 -14.24
CA VAL A 173 12.80 -8.79 -13.67
C VAL A 173 14.16 -8.25 -13.21
N GLU A 174 15.01 -9.08 -12.59
CA GLU A 174 16.36 -8.71 -12.14
C GLU A 174 17.18 -8.11 -13.29
N VAL A 175 17.22 -8.77 -14.44
CA VAL A 175 17.96 -8.29 -15.62
C VAL A 175 17.47 -6.91 -16.06
N LYS A 176 16.15 -6.67 -16.05
CA LYS A 176 15.58 -5.37 -16.41
C LYS A 176 15.88 -4.30 -15.37
N VAL A 177 15.78 -4.63 -14.07
CA VAL A 177 16.02 -3.71 -12.97
C VAL A 177 17.46 -3.27 -12.93
N VAL A 178 18.42 -4.19 -13.04
CA VAL A 178 19.86 -3.88 -13.12
C VAL A 178 20.15 -2.97 -14.31
N GLY A 179 19.72 -3.36 -15.51
CA GLY A 179 19.96 -2.56 -16.73
C GLY A 179 19.28 -1.18 -16.69
N GLY A 180 18.12 -1.05 -16.03
CA GLY A 180 17.44 0.23 -15.85
C GLY A 180 18.18 1.13 -14.87
N PHE A 181 18.65 0.61 -13.73
CA PHE A 181 19.44 1.39 -12.77
C PHE A 181 20.77 1.84 -13.35
N GLU A 182 21.47 0.99 -14.12
CA GLU A 182 22.70 1.39 -14.82
C GLU A 182 22.47 2.60 -15.73
N LYS A 183 21.36 2.64 -16.47
CA LYS A 183 21.02 3.79 -17.33
C LYS A 183 20.76 5.07 -16.55
N ILE A 184 20.07 4.96 -15.38
CA ILE A 184 19.80 6.12 -14.52
C ILE A 184 21.10 6.71 -13.96
N LEU A 185 22.05 5.86 -13.58
CA LEU A 185 23.35 6.29 -13.01
C LEU A 185 24.31 6.90 -14.05
N GLN A 186 24.08 6.68 -15.36
CA GLN A 186 24.92 7.22 -16.43
C GLN A 186 24.43 8.59 -16.93
N ASN A 187 23.25 9.06 -16.52
CA ASN A 187 22.64 10.34 -16.89
C ASN A 187 22.74 11.37 -15.75
#